data_4e615e07d7e3f451187a9844e07a87a5
#
_entry.id   4e615e07d7e3f451187a9844e07a87a5
#
_cell.length_a   1.000
_cell.length_b   1.000
_cell.length_c   1.000
_cell.angle_alpha   90.00
_cell.angle_beta   90.00
_cell.angle_gamma   90.00
#
_symmetry.space_group_name_H-M   'P 1'
#
loop_
_entity.id
_entity.type
_entity.pdbx_description
1 polymer ?
#
loop_
_entity_poly.entity_id
_entity_poly.type
_entity_poly.pdbx_seq_one_letter_code
_entity_poly.pdbx_strand_id
1 'polypeptide(L)' 'MRADRVEFSWDKRESSWLIRIAAGEEVIQRHFELPESSDEQTLRTVVAKTVADEGYELDPTSLVRR' A
#
# COMPACT_ATOMS: atom_id res chain seq x y z
N MET A 1 -7.47 -5.37 -13.01
CA MET A 1 -6.56 -4.30 -13.51
C MET A 1 -5.26 -4.33 -12.73
N ARG A 2 -4.15 -4.16 -13.41
CA ARG A 2 -2.84 -4.19 -12.76
C ARG A 2 -2.46 -2.81 -12.24
N ALA A 3 -1.97 -2.75 -11.01
CA ALA A 3 -1.43 -1.51 -10.46
C ALA A 3 -0.05 -1.25 -11.07
N ASP A 4 0.19 -0.03 -11.53
CA ASP A 4 1.49 0.36 -12.09
C ASP A 4 2.54 0.53 -11.01
N ARG A 5 2.11 1.07 -9.87
CA ARG A 5 2.99 1.31 -8.74
C ARG A 5 2.17 1.35 -7.46
N VAL A 6 2.70 0.76 -6.41
CA VAL A 6 2.10 0.80 -5.09
C VAL A 6 3.17 1.26 -4.10
N GLU A 7 2.88 2.31 -3.35
CA GLU A 7 3.77 2.83 -2.34
C GLU A 7 3.08 2.78 -0.99
N PHE A 8 3.86 2.53 0.05
CA PHE A 8 3.32 2.63 1.41
C PHE A 8 4.34 3.34 2.30
N SER A 9 3.82 4.10 3.26
CA SER A 9 4.64 4.89 4.15
C SER A 9 3.90 5.16 5.45
N TRP A 10 4.65 5.50 6.49
CA TRP A 10 4.06 5.90 7.75
C TRP A 10 3.54 7.34 7.64
N ASP A 11 2.28 7.53 8.03
CA ASP A 11 1.66 8.85 8.05
C ASP A 11 1.57 9.33 9.49
N LYS A 12 2.42 10.30 9.85
CA LYS A 12 2.47 10.83 11.20
C LYS A 12 1.21 11.57 11.60
N ARG A 13 0.55 12.20 10.66
CA ARG A 13 -0.67 12.96 10.95
C ARG A 13 -1.78 12.06 11.41
N GLU A 14 -1.94 10.93 10.73
CA GLU A 14 -3.01 9.99 11.01
C GLU A 14 -2.58 8.89 11.96
N SER A 15 -1.30 8.81 12.30
CA SER A 15 -0.72 7.71 13.09
C SER A 15 -1.12 6.37 12.52
N SER A 16 -1.01 6.23 11.22
CA SER A 16 -1.39 5.03 10.48
C SER A 16 -0.52 4.89 9.24
N TRP A 17 -0.63 3.76 8.59
CA TRP A 17 0.08 3.53 7.33
C TRP A 17 -0.76 3.99 6.16
N LEU A 18 -0.12 4.66 5.22
CA LEU A 18 -0.75 5.12 3.99
C LEU A 18 -0.31 4.23 2.84
N ILE A 19 -1.29 3.77 2.06
CA ILE A 19 -1.04 3.03 0.82
C ILE A 19 -1.48 3.92 -0.33
N ARG A 20 -0.62 4.08 -1.32
CA ARG A 20 -0.94 4.82 -2.52
C ARG A 20 -0.81 3.89 -3.72
N ILE A 21 -1.93 3.68 -4.40
CA ILE A 21 -2.01 2.78 -5.55
C ILE A 21 -2.18 3.62 -6.81
N ALA A 22 -1.23 3.51 -7.73
CA ALA A 22 -1.31 4.19 -9.01
C ALA A 22 -1.61 3.16 -10.10
N ALA A 23 -2.64 3.41 -10.89
CA ALA A 23 -3.05 2.54 -11.99
C ALA A 23 -3.54 3.41 -13.13
N GLY A 24 -2.76 3.48 -14.21
CA GLY A 24 -3.06 4.39 -15.30
C GLY A 24 -3.05 5.83 -14.82
N GLU A 25 -4.16 6.53 -15.04
CA GLU A 25 -4.30 7.91 -14.57
C GLU A 25 -4.92 8.03 -13.18
N GLU A 26 -5.33 6.91 -12.60
CA GLU A 26 -5.96 6.93 -11.29
C GLU A 26 -4.94 6.73 -10.18
N VAL A 27 -5.16 7.44 -9.08
CA VAL A 27 -4.40 7.25 -7.85
C VAL A 27 -5.39 7.09 -6.72
N ILE A 28 -5.27 5.98 -6.00
CA ILE A 28 -6.14 5.68 -4.86
C ILE A 28 -5.29 5.67 -3.60
N GLN A 29 -5.78 6.28 -2.54
CA GLN A 29 -5.11 6.27 -1.26
C GLN A 29 -5.96 5.55 -0.23
N ARG A 30 -5.32 4.71 0.57
CA ARG A 30 -5.98 3.98 1.65
C ARG A 30 -5.08 4.00 2.88
N HIS A 31 -5.70 3.91 4.04
CA HIS A 31 -4.96 3.82 5.29
C HIS A 31 -5.25 2.49 5.97
N PHE A 32 -4.29 1.99 6.72
CA PHE A 32 -4.51 0.86 7.61
C PHE A 32 -3.78 1.09 8.93
N GLU A 33 -4.31 0.49 9.98
CA GLU A 33 -3.77 0.67 11.32
C GLU A 33 -2.90 -0.51 11.72
N LEU A 34 -1.61 -0.24 11.87
CA LEU A 34 -0.62 -1.13 12.44
C LEU A 34 0.42 -0.25 13.11
N PRO A 35 1.14 -0.77 14.13
CA PRO A 35 2.20 0.01 14.75
C PRO A 35 3.26 0.43 13.74
N GLU A 36 3.84 1.59 13.96
CA GLU A 36 4.92 2.08 13.12
C GLU A 36 6.09 1.10 13.08
N SER A 37 6.31 0.38 14.18
CA SER A 37 7.38 -0.58 14.33
C SER A 37 7.09 -1.96 13.70
N SER A 38 5.97 -2.12 13.00
CA SER A 38 5.63 -3.38 12.36
C SER A 38 6.72 -3.80 11.38
N ASP A 39 6.98 -5.11 11.30
CA ASP A 39 8.00 -5.60 10.40
C ASP A 39 7.55 -5.48 8.94
N GLU A 40 8.52 -5.41 8.05
CA GLU A 40 8.24 -5.17 6.64
C GLU A 40 7.38 -6.25 6.00
N GLN A 41 7.60 -7.51 6.37
CA GLN A 41 6.82 -8.60 5.80
C GLN A 41 5.33 -8.47 6.16
N THR A 42 5.03 -8.14 7.40
CA THR A 42 3.66 -7.90 7.83
C THR A 42 3.03 -6.74 7.07
N LEU A 43 3.77 -5.64 6.91
CA LEU A 43 3.30 -4.49 6.16
C LEU A 43 3.01 -4.85 4.71
N ARG A 44 3.92 -5.55 4.05
CA ARG A 44 3.73 -5.95 2.66
C ARG A 44 2.54 -6.87 2.48
N THR A 45 2.30 -7.76 3.44
CA THR A 45 1.15 -8.67 3.39
C THR A 45 -0.15 -7.87 3.45
N VAL A 46 -0.25 -6.90 4.35
CA VAL A 46 -1.44 -6.06 4.48
C VAL A 46 -1.63 -5.19 3.25
N VAL A 47 -0.55 -4.62 2.72
CA VAL A 47 -0.62 -3.81 1.50
C VAL A 47 -1.11 -4.64 0.33
N ALA A 48 -0.56 -5.84 0.15
CA ALA A 48 -0.97 -6.73 -0.94
C ALA A 48 -2.46 -7.09 -0.83
N LYS A 49 -2.94 -7.37 0.38
CA LYS A 49 -4.35 -7.67 0.60
C LYS A 49 -5.23 -6.46 0.25
N THR A 50 -4.82 -5.27 0.66
CA THR A 50 -5.58 -4.05 0.39
C THR A 50 -5.66 -3.79 -1.11
N VAL A 51 -4.55 -3.97 -1.82
CA VAL A 51 -4.53 -3.80 -3.28
C VAL A 51 -5.48 -4.78 -3.95
N ALA A 52 -5.46 -6.04 -3.52
CA ALA A 52 -6.36 -7.06 -4.06
C ALA A 52 -7.82 -6.74 -3.76
N ASP A 53 -8.11 -6.27 -2.55
CA ASP A 53 -9.47 -5.91 -2.15
C ASP A 53 -10.01 -4.73 -2.98
N GLU A 54 -9.14 -3.86 -3.48
CA GLU A 54 -9.53 -2.76 -4.35
C GLU A 54 -9.66 -3.19 -5.82
N GLY A 55 -9.43 -4.45 -6.12
CA GLY A 55 -9.59 -4.99 -7.45
C GLY A 55 -8.37 -4.88 -8.36
N TYR A 56 -7.21 -4.60 -7.79
CA TYR A 56 -5.97 -4.48 -8.57
C TYR A 56 -5.08 -5.71 -8.39
N GLU A 57 -4.29 -5.98 -9.41
CA GLU A 57 -3.24 -6.99 -9.33
C GLU A 57 -1.93 -6.30 -8.94
N LEU A 58 -1.22 -6.87 -7.98
CA LEU A 58 0.04 -6.33 -7.50
C LEU A 58 1.21 -7.13 -8.05
N ASP A 59 2.13 -6.42 -8.72
CA ASP A 59 3.42 -6.97 -9.06
C ASP A 59 4.36 -6.66 -7.88
N PRO A 60 4.98 -7.68 -7.27
CA PRO A 60 5.88 -7.44 -6.12
C PRO A 60 7.00 -6.45 -6.41
N THR A 61 7.46 -6.36 -7.66
CA THR A 61 8.50 -5.40 -8.02
C THR A 61 8.01 -3.96 -8.07
N SER A 62 6.68 -3.77 -8.10
CA SER A 62 6.06 -2.45 -8.12
C SER A 62 5.71 -1.95 -6.73
N LEU A 63 5.95 -2.74 -5.69
CA LEU A 63 5.66 -2.37 -4.32
C LEU A 63 6.90 -1.73 -3.68
N VAL A 64 6.74 -0.47 -3.28
CA VAL A 64 7.86 0.32 -2.76
C VAL A 64 7.50 0.87 -1.38
N ARG A 65 8.42 0.72 -0.43
CA ARG A 65 8.30 1.35 0.88
C ARG A 65 8.99 2.71 0.85
N ARG A 66 8.32 3.70 1.33
CA ARG A 66 8.84 5.07 1.39
C ARG A 66 9.17 5.50 2.80
#